data_884549c51dfd1fa0537c8a5e4dad3ff0
#
_entry.id   884549c51dfd1fa0537c8a5e4dad3ff0
#
_cell.length_a   1.000
_cell.length_b   1.000
_cell.length_c   1.000
_cell.angle_alpha   90.00
_cell.angle_beta   90.00
_cell.angle_gamma   90.00
#
_symmetry.space_group_name_H-M   'P 1'
#
loop_
_entity.id
_entity.type
_entity.pdbx_description
1 polymer ?
#
loop_
_entity_poly.entity_id
_entity_poly.type
_entity_poly.pdbx_seq_one_letter_code
_entity_poly.pdbx_strand_id
1 'polypeptide(L)'
;TPKRTLAEVIPGADVFLGLSAAGVLKAELLKGMAAKPLIMALANPVPEIMPDLARDVRPDAMICTGRSDFPNQVNNVLCFPYIFRGALDAGARTINEKMKVAAVRAIAALAQEEPSDVAARAYSGETQTFGANFLIPSPFDQRLILRIAPAVAKAAMDTGVAARPIADMDAYVDRLTQFVFRSGFVMKPVFAAAKQARTDRVVYAEGEDERVLRAAQVLLEEGIAR
;
A
#
# COMPACT_ATOMS: atom_id res chain seq x y z
N THR A 1 -24.36 21.13 15.46
CA THR A 1 -24.76 20.14 16.48
C THR A 1 -24.60 20.74 17.88
N PRO A 2 -25.50 20.48 18.82
CA PRO A 2 -25.35 20.89 20.21
C PRO A 2 -24.31 20.06 20.99
N LYS A 3 -23.92 18.90 20.46
CA LYS A 3 -22.94 17.99 21.08
C LYS A 3 -21.56 18.63 21.20
N ARG A 4 -20.91 18.50 22.34
CA ARG A 4 -19.64 19.16 22.68
C ARG A 4 -18.54 18.20 23.14
N THR A 5 -18.89 16.97 23.54
CA THR A 5 -17.94 15.97 24.04
C THR A 5 -17.85 14.78 23.13
N LEU A 6 -16.73 14.04 23.22
CA LEU A 6 -16.54 12.80 22.48
C LEU A 6 -17.62 11.77 22.85
N ALA A 7 -17.97 11.69 24.13
CA ALA A 7 -18.99 10.75 24.62
C ALA A 7 -20.38 11.02 24.01
N GLU A 8 -20.69 12.27 23.67
CA GLU A 8 -21.97 12.62 23.05
C GLU A 8 -22.01 12.32 21.55
N VAL A 9 -20.86 12.35 20.86
CA VAL A 9 -20.83 12.19 19.39
C VAL A 9 -20.56 10.76 18.93
N ILE A 10 -19.87 9.95 19.72
CA ILE A 10 -19.48 8.56 19.42
C ILE A 10 -20.69 7.63 19.22
N PRO A 11 -21.78 7.71 20.00
CA PRO A 11 -22.89 6.79 19.80
C PRO A 11 -23.47 6.85 18.38
N GLY A 12 -23.50 5.68 17.72
CA GLY A 12 -23.96 5.51 16.33
C GLY A 12 -22.96 5.95 15.27
N ALA A 13 -21.72 6.36 15.62
CA ALA A 13 -20.71 6.72 14.64
C ALA A 13 -20.14 5.48 13.95
N ASP A 14 -19.99 5.52 12.63
CA ASP A 14 -19.35 4.49 11.82
C ASP A 14 -17.83 4.60 11.84
N VAL A 15 -17.30 5.82 12.00
CA VAL A 15 -15.85 6.12 11.92
C VAL A 15 -15.43 6.98 13.09
N PHE A 16 -14.34 6.59 13.75
CA PHE A 16 -13.56 7.43 14.64
C PHE A 16 -12.23 7.77 13.96
N LEU A 17 -11.93 9.06 13.81
CA LEU A 17 -10.63 9.56 13.34
C LEU A 17 -9.96 10.34 14.47
N GLY A 18 -8.95 9.73 15.09
CA GLY A 18 -8.15 10.31 16.15
C GLY A 18 -6.85 10.90 15.63
N LEU A 19 -6.64 12.19 15.89
CA LEU A 19 -5.41 12.94 15.61
C LEU A 19 -5.01 13.78 16.82
N SER A 20 -5.25 13.25 18.02
CA SER A 20 -5.22 14.04 19.26
C SER A 20 -4.13 13.57 20.25
N ALA A 21 -4.49 12.85 21.27
CA ALA A 21 -3.57 12.45 22.33
C ALA A 21 -3.85 11.04 22.84
N ALA A 22 -2.82 10.43 23.44
CA ALA A 22 -2.87 9.09 24.00
C ALA A 22 -4.04 8.89 24.97
N GLY A 23 -4.76 7.77 24.83
CA GLY A 23 -5.78 7.32 25.80
C GLY A 23 -7.05 8.19 25.89
N VAL A 24 -7.27 9.09 24.93
CA VAL A 24 -8.47 9.96 24.91
C VAL A 24 -9.73 9.15 24.61
N LEU A 25 -9.65 8.14 23.75
CA LEU A 25 -10.76 7.27 23.43
C LEU A 25 -10.89 6.15 24.46
N LYS A 26 -11.91 6.22 25.29
CA LYS A 26 -12.17 5.19 26.31
C LYS A 26 -12.89 4.00 25.69
N ALA A 27 -12.52 2.79 26.12
CA ALA A 27 -13.09 1.53 25.60
C ALA A 27 -14.61 1.46 25.71
N GLU A 28 -15.18 2.00 26.80
CA GLU A 28 -16.63 2.02 27.00
C GLU A 28 -17.38 2.80 25.94
N LEU A 29 -16.77 3.85 25.38
CA LEU A 29 -17.38 4.66 24.32
C LEU A 29 -17.55 3.87 23.02
N LEU A 30 -16.65 2.92 22.75
CA LEU A 30 -16.70 2.09 21.55
C LEU A 30 -17.94 1.21 21.48
N LYS A 31 -18.50 0.83 22.62
CA LYS A 31 -19.74 0.00 22.69
C LYS A 31 -20.93 0.68 22.00
N GLY A 32 -20.94 2.02 22.00
CA GLY A 32 -22.01 2.81 21.40
C GLY A 32 -21.84 3.07 19.89
N MET A 33 -20.72 2.71 19.28
CA MET A 33 -20.50 2.90 17.84
C MET A 33 -21.38 1.98 16.99
N ALA A 34 -21.54 2.33 15.72
CA ALA A 34 -22.24 1.49 14.74
C ALA A 34 -21.59 0.10 14.59
N ALA A 35 -22.24 -0.82 13.90
CA ALA A 35 -21.70 -2.15 13.62
C ALA A 35 -20.50 -2.07 12.68
N LYS A 36 -19.45 -2.87 12.95
CA LYS A 36 -18.20 -2.91 12.18
C LYS A 36 -17.55 -1.52 12.00
N PRO A 37 -17.30 -0.77 13.10
CA PRO A 37 -16.80 0.59 12.99
C PRO A 37 -15.34 0.60 12.52
N LEU A 38 -14.96 1.67 11.82
CA LEU A 38 -13.57 1.97 11.51
C LEU A 38 -12.98 2.89 12.59
N ILE A 39 -11.96 2.41 13.30
CA ILE A 39 -11.28 3.13 14.38
C ILE A 39 -9.87 3.48 13.92
N MET A 40 -9.65 4.74 13.57
CA MET A 40 -8.34 5.26 13.18
C MET A 40 -7.74 6.04 14.36
N ALA A 41 -6.97 5.36 15.21
CA ALA A 41 -6.32 5.95 16.39
C ALA A 41 -4.87 6.29 16.02
N LEU A 42 -4.64 7.51 15.52
CA LEU A 42 -3.41 7.90 14.83
C LEU A 42 -2.47 8.78 15.67
N ALA A 43 -2.75 9.02 16.95
CA ALA A 43 -1.83 9.73 17.82
C ALA A 43 -0.52 8.94 18.00
N ASN A 44 0.60 9.64 18.06
CA ASN A 44 1.94 9.09 18.19
C ASN A 44 2.66 9.66 19.43
N PRO A 45 3.48 8.87 20.14
CA PRO A 45 3.80 7.44 19.93
C PRO A 45 2.74 6.48 20.48
N VAL A 46 1.81 6.96 21.30
CA VAL A 46 0.74 6.15 21.90
C VAL A 46 -0.59 6.60 21.28
N PRO A 47 -1.39 5.67 20.72
CA PRO A 47 -2.66 6.01 20.09
C PRO A 47 -3.72 6.42 21.10
N GLU A 48 -4.83 6.99 20.61
CA GLU A 48 -6.01 7.37 21.42
C GLU A 48 -6.61 6.20 22.19
N ILE A 49 -6.48 5.01 21.62
CA ILE A 49 -6.78 3.71 22.27
C ILE A 49 -5.83 2.65 21.70
N MET A 50 -5.36 1.76 22.55
CA MET A 50 -4.55 0.62 22.12
C MET A 50 -5.42 -0.37 21.32
N PRO A 51 -4.93 -0.93 20.19
CA PRO A 51 -5.68 -1.85 19.35
C PRO A 51 -6.23 -3.07 20.07
N ASP A 52 -5.45 -3.66 20.98
CA ASP A 52 -5.88 -4.83 21.74
C ASP A 52 -7.07 -4.49 22.63
N LEU A 53 -7.00 -3.36 23.35
CA LEU A 53 -8.10 -2.89 24.18
C LEU A 53 -9.36 -2.55 23.37
N ALA A 54 -9.18 -2.04 22.15
CA ALA A 54 -10.30 -1.77 21.26
C ALA A 54 -10.95 -3.08 20.75
N ARG A 55 -10.13 -4.10 20.42
CA ARG A 55 -10.62 -5.42 19.97
C ARG A 55 -11.34 -6.19 21.07
N ASP A 56 -10.88 -6.09 22.30
CA ASP A 56 -11.53 -6.75 23.46
C ASP A 56 -12.98 -6.28 23.60
N VAL A 57 -13.24 -5.01 23.30
CA VAL A 57 -14.58 -4.41 23.44
C VAL A 57 -15.39 -4.49 22.14
N ARG A 58 -14.73 -4.40 21.01
CA ARG A 58 -15.31 -4.39 19.64
C ARG A 58 -14.52 -5.31 18.71
N PRO A 59 -14.71 -6.63 18.82
CA PRO A 59 -14.03 -7.60 17.96
C PRO A 59 -14.42 -7.47 16.48
N ASP A 60 -15.53 -6.80 16.18
CA ASP A 60 -16.02 -6.49 14.83
C ASP A 60 -15.37 -5.23 14.20
N ALA A 61 -14.58 -4.48 14.97
CA ALA A 61 -14.00 -3.21 14.50
C ALA A 61 -12.82 -3.43 13.55
N MET A 62 -12.72 -2.54 12.55
CA MET A 62 -11.51 -2.34 11.75
C MET A 62 -10.65 -1.28 12.45
N ILE A 63 -9.40 -1.62 12.78
CA ILE A 63 -8.54 -0.74 13.58
C ILE A 63 -7.29 -0.37 12.81
N CYS A 64 -6.99 0.93 12.76
CA CYS A 64 -5.79 1.50 12.17
C CYS A 64 -5.02 2.33 13.21
N THR A 65 -3.69 2.26 13.17
CA THR A 65 -2.80 3.09 14.01
C THR A 65 -1.60 3.57 13.22
N GLY A 66 -0.83 4.51 13.77
CA GLY A 66 0.48 4.91 13.22
C GLY A 66 1.60 3.91 13.51
N ARG A 67 1.36 2.88 14.33
CA ARG A 67 2.38 1.94 14.82
C ARG A 67 2.64 0.81 13.83
N SER A 68 3.90 0.39 13.73
CA SER A 68 4.34 -0.70 12.85
C SER A 68 4.14 -2.11 13.43
N ASP A 69 3.87 -2.21 14.72
CA ASP A 69 3.65 -3.46 15.46
C ASP A 69 2.18 -3.92 15.44
N PHE A 70 1.29 -3.17 14.77
CA PHE A 70 -0.12 -3.51 14.60
C PHE A 70 -0.52 -3.53 13.12
N PRO A 71 -1.55 -4.30 12.75
CA PRO A 71 -2.14 -4.25 11.41
C PRO A 71 -2.63 -2.86 11.02
N ASN A 72 -2.79 -2.62 9.71
CA ASN A 72 -3.28 -1.36 9.17
C ASN A 72 -2.46 -0.14 9.62
N GLN A 73 -1.13 -0.21 9.49
CA GLN A 73 -0.27 0.93 9.79
C GLN A 73 -0.54 2.10 8.85
N VAL A 74 -1.04 3.21 9.39
CA VAL A 74 -1.19 4.48 8.67
C VAL A 74 0.06 5.32 8.89
N ASN A 75 0.89 5.43 7.84
CA ASN A 75 2.15 6.15 7.90
C ASN A 75 2.28 7.12 6.72
N ASN A 76 2.79 8.32 6.96
CA ASN A 76 3.01 9.32 5.92
C ASN A 76 3.91 8.82 4.78
N VAL A 77 4.80 7.87 5.03
CA VAL A 77 5.70 7.27 4.05
C VAL A 77 4.96 6.53 2.93
N LEU A 78 3.72 6.13 3.15
CA LEU A 78 2.87 5.54 2.11
C LEU A 78 2.66 6.48 0.92
N CYS A 79 2.59 7.78 1.16
CA CYS A 79 2.30 8.77 0.13
C CYS A 79 3.46 9.75 -0.10
N PHE A 80 4.07 10.25 0.97
CA PHE A 80 5.00 11.38 0.97
C PHE A 80 6.13 11.27 -0.07
N PRO A 81 6.93 10.16 -0.16
CA PRO A 81 8.02 10.12 -1.14
C PRO A 81 7.50 10.11 -2.58
N TYR A 82 6.37 9.48 -2.81
CA TYR A 82 5.90 9.14 -4.15
C TYR A 82 5.05 10.23 -4.79
N ILE A 83 4.29 11.01 -3.99
CA ILE A 83 3.58 12.19 -4.48
C ILE A 83 4.58 13.26 -4.95
N PHE A 84 5.68 13.46 -4.21
CA PHE A 84 6.76 14.35 -4.63
C PHE A 84 7.51 13.79 -5.84
N ARG A 85 7.76 12.49 -5.89
CA ARG A 85 8.40 11.87 -7.04
C ARG A 85 7.61 12.12 -8.33
N GLY A 86 6.31 11.86 -8.35
CA GLY A 86 5.46 12.13 -9.52
C GLY A 86 5.37 13.60 -9.87
N ALA A 87 5.24 14.47 -8.86
CA ALA A 87 5.20 15.91 -9.06
C ALA A 87 6.51 16.47 -9.65
N LEU A 88 7.66 16.09 -9.11
CA LEU A 88 8.98 16.55 -9.55
C LEU A 88 9.33 15.99 -10.94
N ASP A 89 9.03 14.74 -11.23
CA ASP A 89 9.31 14.13 -12.54
C ASP A 89 8.52 14.83 -13.66
N ALA A 90 7.26 15.19 -13.41
CA ALA A 90 6.44 15.99 -14.31
C ALA A 90 6.78 17.50 -14.28
N GLY A 91 7.66 17.96 -13.40
CA GLY A 91 7.95 19.37 -13.19
C GLY A 91 6.74 20.17 -12.75
N ALA A 92 5.89 19.60 -11.89
CA ALA A 92 4.68 20.28 -11.44
C ALA A 92 5.03 21.53 -10.61
N ARG A 93 4.35 22.64 -10.91
CA ARG A 93 4.55 23.93 -10.22
C ARG A 93 3.88 23.97 -8.85
N THR A 94 2.92 23.10 -8.62
CA THR A 94 2.17 22.94 -7.37
C THR A 94 1.63 21.52 -7.27
N ILE A 95 1.35 21.07 -6.05
CA ILE A 95 0.60 19.82 -5.79
C ILE A 95 -0.84 20.23 -5.49
N ASN A 96 -1.71 20.06 -6.48
CA ASN A 96 -3.12 20.42 -6.36
C ASN A 96 -3.99 19.27 -5.82
N GLU A 97 -5.26 19.53 -5.54
CA GLU A 97 -6.19 18.55 -4.97
C GLU A 97 -6.38 17.32 -5.86
N LYS A 98 -6.37 17.47 -7.20
CA LYS A 98 -6.51 16.33 -8.10
C LYS A 98 -5.32 15.38 -8.03
N MET A 99 -4.10 15.89 -7.85
CA MET A 99 -2.91 15.11 -7.62
C MET A 99 -2.95 14.35 -6.28
N LYS A 100 -3.45 14.99 -5.22
CA LYS A 100 -3.66 14.33 -3.92
C LYS A 100 -4.69 13.21 -4.02
N VAL A 101 -5.82 13.46 -4.67
CA VAL A 101 -6.86 12.45 -4.91
C VAL A 101 -6.34 11.30 -5.77
N ALA A 102 -5.50 11.57 -6.77
CA ALA A 102 -4.85 10.53 -7.57
C ALA A 102 -3.95 9.62 -6.71
N ALA A 103 -3.17 10.20 -5.81
CA ALA A 103 -2.36 9.43 -4.86
C ALA A 103 -3.22 8.56 -3.93
N VAL A 104 -4.29 9.11 -3.36
CA VAL A 104 -5.23 8.36 -2.50
C VAL A 104 -5.84 7.18 -3.24
N ARG A 105 -6.31 7.39 -4.48
CA ARG A 105 -6.89 6.33 -5.31
C ARG A 105 -5.86 5.24 -5.65
N ALA A 106 -4.63 5.63 -5.95
CA ALA A 106 -3.55 4.68 -6.23
C ALA A 106 -3.23 3.80 -5.00
N ILE A 107 -3.18 4.37 -3.80
CA ILE A 107 -2.99 3.63 -2.54
C ILE A 107 -4.17 2.67 -2.31
N ALA A 108 -5.40 3.15 -2.47
CA ALA A 108 -6.59 2.34 -2.27
C ALA A 108 -6.69 1.17 -3.27
N ALA A 109 -6.34 1.40 -4.54
CA ALA A 109 -6.29 0.34 -5.54
C ALA A 109 -5.21 -0.70 -5.22
N LEU A 110 -4.01 -0.26 -4.81
CA LEU A 110 -2.92 -1.15 -4.45
C LEU A 110 -3.27 -2.05 -3.25
N ALA A 111 -4.05 -1.55 -2.28
CA ALA A 111 -4.52 -2.35 -1.14
C ALA A 111 -5.40 -3.54 -1.57
N GLN A 112 -6.07 -3.43 -2.71
CA GLN A 112 -6.97 -4.47 -3.25
C GLN A 112 -6.27 -5.40 -4.25
N GLU A 113 -5.04 -5.08 -4.68
CA GLU A 113 -4.21 -5.97 -5.50
C GLU A 113 -3.63 -7.08 -4.63
N GLU A 114 -3.43 -8.26 -5.21
CA GLU A 114 -2.71 -9.33 -4.52
C GLU A 114 -1.30 -8.87 -4.14
N PRO A 115 -0.85 -9.15 -2.90
CA PRO A 115 0.49 -8.76 -2.46
C PRO A 115 1.55 -9.41 -3.35
N SER A 116 2.61 -8.65 -3.68
CA SER A 116 3.77 -9.25 -4.34
C SER A 116 4.51 -10.17 -3.38
N ASP A 117 5.20 -11.19 -3.92
CA ASP A 117 6.05 -12.10 -3.13
C ASP A 117 7.08 -11.38 -2.24
N VAL A 118 7.55 -10.21 -2.68
CA VAL A 118 8.48 -9.37 -1.91
C VAL A 118 7.79 -8.74 -0.70
N ALA A 119 6.56 -8.26 -0.87
CA ALA A 119 5.76 -7.72 0.23
C ALA A 119 5.35 -8.84 1.21
N ALA A 120 4.97 -10.02 0.70
CA ALA A 120 4.63 -11.18 1.53
C ALA A 120 5.81 -11.63 2.41
N ARG A 121 7.03 -11.62 1.88
CA ARG A 121 8.26 -11.98 2.64
C ARG A 121 8.60 -10.97 3.74
N ALA A 122 8.29 -9.70 3.54
CA ALA A 122 8.52 -8.65 4.57
C ALA A 122 7.61 -8.82 5.80
N TYR A 123 6.52 -9.58 5.68
CA TYR A 123 5.51 -9.80 6.73
C TYR A 123 5.39 -11.27 7.16
N SER A 124 6.49 -11.94 7.40
CA SER A 124 6.51 -13.30 8.00
C SER A 124 5.86 -14.40 7.14
N GLY A 125 5.72 -14.20 5.82
CA GLY A 125 5.23 -15.21 4.89
C GLY A 125 3.70 -15.38 4.84
N GLU A 126 2.93 -14.62 5.59
CA GLU A 126 1.46 -14.62 5.49
C GLU A 126 1.00 -13.78 4.30
N THR A 127 0.19 -14.36 3.42
CA THR A 127 -0.44 -13.65 2.32
C THR A 127 -1.53 -12.73 2.87
N GLN A 128 -1.26 -11.44 2.93
CA GLN A 128 -2.22 -10.46 3.40
C GLN A 128 -3.21 -10.14 2.26
N THR A 129 -4.45 -10.55 2.42
CA THR A 129 -5.56 -10.19 1.51
C THR A 129 -6.32 -9.00 2.06
N PHE A 130 -6.90 -8.18 1.14
CA PHE A 130 -7.72 -7.03 1.53
C PHE A 130 -8.83 -7.45 2.48
N GLY A 131 -8.92 -6.77 3.63
CA GLY A 131 -9.87 -7.09 4.69
C GLY A 131 -9.63 -6.30 5.96
N ALA A 132 -10.31 -6.63 7.05
CA ALA A 132 -10.29 -5.88 8.30
C ALA A 132 -8.87 -5.64 8.88
N ASN A 133 -7.94 -6.54 8.62
CA ASN A 133 -6.54 -6.45 9.07
C ASN A 133 -5.58 -5.97 7.97
N PHE A 134 -6.07 -5.72 6.76
CA PHE A 134 -5.29 -5.20 5.65
C PHE A 134 -6.14 -4.27 4.78
N LEU A 135 -6.37 -3.06 5.30
CA LEU A 135 -7.11 -1.99 4.62
C LEU A 135 -6.22 -1.07 3.79
N ILE A 136 -4.93 -1.04 4.11
CA ILE A 136 -3.94 -0.13 3.53
C ILE A 136 -2.66 -0.91 3.25
N PRO A 137 -1.93 -0.62 2.15
CA PRO A 137 -0.68 -1.31 1.83
C PRO A 137 0.37 -1.09 2.92
N SER A 138 1.33 -1.99 2.98
CA SER A 138 2.48 -1.80 3.83
C SER A 138 3.33 -0.60 3.40
N PRO A 139 3.90 0.17 4.35
CA PRO A 139 4.92 1.18 4.05
C PRO A 139 6.14 0.66 3.30
N PHE A 140 6.43 -0.63 3.38
CA PHE A 140 7.55 -1.28 2.70
C PHE A 140 7.18 -1.91 1.34
N ASP A 141 5.95 -1.73 0.88
CA ASP A 141 5.54 -2.23 -0.43
C ASP A 141 6.23 -1.45 -1.55
N GLN A 142 7.13 -2.11 -2.24
CA GLN A 142 7.91 -1.51 -3.33
C GLN A 142 7.04 -1.07 -4.52
N ARG A 143 5.80 -1.55 -4.63
CA ARG A 143 4.85 -1.14 -5.68
C ARG A 143 4.27 0.26 -5.46
N LEU A 144 4.39 0.83 -4.26
CA LEU A 144 3.87 2.17 -3.95
C LEU A 144 4.38 3.23 -4.93
N ILE A 145 5.70 3.26 -5.21
CA ILE A 145 6.27 4.21 -6.16
C ILE A 145 5.75 3.99 -7.59
N LEU A 146 5.53 2.72 -7.97
CA LEU A 146 5.08 2.33 -9.31
C LEU A 146 3.60 2.66 -9.56
N ARG A 147 2.82 2.85 -8.50
CA ARG A 147 1.40 3.20 -8.58
C ARG A 147 1.16 4.68 -8.33
N ILE A 148 1.76 5.25 -7.30
CA ILE A 148 1.48 6.62 -6.87
C ILE A 148 2.17 7.63 -7.77
N ALA A 149 3.46 7.50 -8.06
CA ALA A 149 4.19 8.49 -8.84
C ALA A 149 3.62 8.68 -10.26
N PRO A 150 3.30 7.61 -11.03
CA PRO A 150 2.65 7.77 -12.33
C PRO A 150 1.25 8.40 -12.25
N ALA A 151 0.43 8.01 -11.27
CA ALA A 151 -0.89 8.58 -11.09
C ALA A 151 -0.85 10.09 -10.80
N VAL A 152 0.11 10.50 -9.96
CA VAL A 152 0.32 11.92 -9.61
C VAL A 152 0.87 12.70 -10.80
N ALA A 153 1.85 12.16 -11.53
CA ALA A 153 2.41 12.79 -12.73
C ALA A 153 1.34 12.99 -13.80
N LYS A 154 0.50 11.97 -14.03
CA LYS A 154 -0.63 12.06 -14.95
C LYS A 154 -1.61 13.15 -14.51
N ALA A 155 -1.98 13.19 -13.23
CA ALA A 155 -2.88 14.22 -12.71
C ALA A 155 -2.29 15.64 -12.83
N ALA A 156 -0.97 15.79 -12.69
CA ALA A 156 -0.29 17.07 -12.91
C ALA A 156 -0.39 17.51 -14.38
N MET A 157 -0.23 16.59 -15.32
CA MET A 157 -0.38 16.85 -16.76
C MET A 157 -1.84 17.18 -17.11
N ASP A 158 -2.80 16.39 -16.65
CA ASP A 158 -4.23 16.55 -16.91
C ASP A 158 -4.77 17.88 -16.36
N THR A 159 -4.12 18.44 -15.34
CA THR A 159 -4.50 19.72 -14.73
C THR A 159 -3.67 20.91 -15.19
N GLY A 160 -2.76 20.72 -16.16
CA GLY A 160 -1.96 21.80 -16.76
C GLY A 160 -0.90 22.40 -15.84
N VAL A 161 -0.59 21.76 -14.69
CA VAL A 161 0.44 22.25 -13.77
C VAL A 161 1.83 21.67 -14.06
N ALA A 162 1.92 20.66 -14.93
CA ALA A 162 3.18 20.04 -15.35
C ALA A 162 3.95 20.95 -16.31
N ALA A 163 5.15 21.40 -15.91
CA ALA A 163 6.04 22.16 -16.78
C ALA A 163 6.90 21.25 -17.70
N ARG A 164 7.00 19.97 -17.38
CA ARG A 164 7.73 18.94 -18.15
C ARG A 164 6.83 17.71 -18.32
N PRO A 165 5.83 17.77 -19.22
CA PRO A 165 4.94 16.64 -19.47
C PRO A 165 5.72 15.38 -19.86
N ILE A 166 5.33 14.24 -19.31
CA ILE A 166 5.91 12.94 -19.62
C ILE A 166 5.21 12.42 -20.88
N ALA A 167 5.94 12.33 -21.98
CA ALA A 167 5.38 11.94 -23.27
C ALA A 167 5.05 10.45 -23.35
N ASP A 168 5.83 9.59 -22.68
CA ASP A 168 5.66 8.15 -22.65
C ASP A 168 5.56 7.68 -21.19
N MET A 169 4.35 7.35 -20.77
CA MET A 169 4.05 6.90 -19.43
C MET A 169 4.52 5.47 -19.17
N ASP A 170 4.53 4.62 -20.18
CA ASP A 170 4.98 3.24 -20.03
C ASP A 170 6.50 3.20 -19.83
N ALA A 171 7.24 3.96 -20.63
CA ALA A 171 8.68 4.13 -20.44
C ALA A 171 9.01 4.80 -19.08
N TYR A 172 8.13 5.65 -18.55
CA TYR A 172 8.28 6.23 -17.22
C TYR A 172 8.13 5.17 -16.13
N VAL A 173 7.09 4.34 -16.20
CA VAL A 173 6.88 3.23 -15.25
C VAL A 173 8.04 2.24 -15.32
N ASP A 174 8.54 1.93 -16.52
CA ASP A 174 9.71 1.07 -16.71
C ASP A 174 10.96 1.62 -15.99
N ARG A 175 11.21 2.93 -16.09
CA ARG A 175 12.33 3.57 -15.36
C ARG A 175 12.16 3.49 -13.85
N LEU A 176 10.94 3.69 -13.34
CA LEU A 176 10.67 3.53 -11.91
C LEU A 176 10.87 2.08 -11.46
N THR A 177 10.43 1.12 -12.26
CA THR A 177 10.63 -0.31 -12.00
C THR A 177 12.13 -0.66 -11.93
N GLN A 178 12.90 -0.15 -12.88
CA GLN A 178 14.36 -0.32 -12.87
C GLN A 178 15.02 0.33 -11.64
N PHE A 179 14.52 1.47 -11.19
CA PHE A 179 15.02 2.13 -9.99
C PHE A 179 14.78 1.32 -8.72
N VAL A 180 13.60 0.69 -8.61
CA VAL A 180 13.21 -0.11 -7.44
C VAL A 180 13.91 -1.48 -7.44
N PHE A 181 13.91 -2.13 -8.59
CA PHE A 181 14.44 -3.50 -8.73
C PHE A 181 15.79 -3.48 -9.44
N ARG A 182 16.85 -3.03 -8.73
CA ARG A 182 18.22 -2.99 -9.28
C ARG A 182 18.72 -4.34 -9.81
N SER A 183 18.29 -5.44 -9.19
CA SER A 183 18.56 -6.81 -9.67
C SER A 183 17.91 -7.09 -11.03
N GLY A 184 16.78 -6.46 -11.34
CA GLY A 184 16.14 -6.55 -12.66
C GLY A 184 17.02 -6.02 -13.79
N PHE A 185 17.94 -5.10 -13.50
CA PHE A 185 18.88 -4.57 -14.51
C PHE A 185 19.84 -5.62 -15.03
N VAL A 186 20.34 -6.49 -14.15
CA VAL A 186 21.22 -7.60 -14.51
C VAL A 186 20.41 -8.74 -15.13
N MET A 187 19.21 -8.98 -14.64
CA MET A 187 18.38 -10.09 -15.07
C MET A 187 17.55 -9.82 -16.34
N LYS A 188 17.17 -8.57 -16.63
CA LYS A 188 16.36 -8.22 -17.82
C LYS A 188 16.98 -8.68 -19.14
N PRO A 189 18.28 -8.45 -19.44
CA PRO A 189 18.90 -8.99 -20.63
C PRO A 189 19.01 -10.52 -20.61
N VAL A 190 19.19 -11.14 -19.43
CA VAL A 190 19.22 -12.60 -19.28
C VAL A 190 17.84 -13.20 -19.60
N PHE A 191 16.77 -12.64 -19.06
CA PHE A 191 15.40 -13.05 -19.37
C PHE A 191 15.04 -12.80 -20.86
N ALA A 192 15.44 -11.65 -21.41
CA ALA A 192 15.20 -11.36 -22.82
C ALA A 192 15.94 -12.36 -23.74
N ALA A 193 17.17 -12.72 -23.41
CA ALA A 193 17.93 -13.74 -24.14
C ALA A 193 17.31 -15.13 -23.99
N ALA A 194 16.87 -15.48 -22.79
CA ALA A 194 16.20 -16.75 -22.51
C ALA A 194 14.87 -16.88 -23.26
N LYS A 195 14.06 -15.80 -23.35
CA LYS A 195 12.81 -15.76 -24.12
C LYS A 195 13.03 -15.88 -25.65
N GLN A 196 14.18 -15.41 -26.13
CA GLN A 196 14.56 -15.55 -27.57
C GLN A 196 15.20 -16.90 -27.88
N ALA A 197 15.73 -17.58 -26.87
CA ALA A 197 16.26 -18.93 -27.01
C ALA A 197 15.11 -19.94 -27.15
N ARG A 198 15.46 -21.13 -27.67
CA ARG A 198 14.51 -22.25 -27.72
C ARG A 198 14.10 -22.61 -26.30
N THR A 199 12.79 -22.74 -26.05
CA THR A 199 12.29 -23.12 -24.72
C THR A 199 12.67 -24.58 -24.42
N ASP A 200 13.69 -24.76 -23.61
CA ASP A 200 14.15 -26.06 -23.13
C ASP A 200 13.26 -26.54 -21.97
N ARG A 201 13.21 -27.85 -21.78
CA ARG A 201 12.54 -28.45 -20.63
C ARG A 201 13.47 -28.39 -19.43
N VAL A 202 12.98 -27.84 -18.33
CA VAL A 202 13.69 -27.80 -17.05
C VAL A 202 13.02 -28.77 -16.08
N VAL A 203 13.82 -29.63 -15.46
CA VAL A 203 13.36 -30.56 -14.44
C VAL A 203 14.08 -30.24 -13.14
N TYR A 204 13.32 -30.03 -12.08
CA TYR A 204 13.84 -29.83 -10.73
C TYR A 204 13.74 -31.13 -9.94
N ALA A 205 14.81 -31.48 -9.22
CA ALA A 205 14.84 -32.67 -8.39
C ALA A 205 14.00 -32.49 -7.10
N GLU A 206 13.94 -31.24 -6.59
CA GLU A 206 13.25 -30.87 -5.35
C GLU A 206 11.81 -30.41 -5.63
N GLY A 207 10.98 -31.30 -6.18
CA GLY A 207 9.62 -30.97 -6.61
C GLY A 207 8.63 -30.61 -5.49
N GLU A 208 8.99 -30.82 -4.23
CA GLU A 208 8.17 -30.47 -3.05
C GLU A 208 8.64 -29.18 -2.34
N ASP A 209 9.81 -28.60 -2.73
CA ASP A 209 10.30 -27.36 -2.14
C ASP A 209 9.51 -26.16 -2.70
N GLU A 210 8.89 -25.39 -1.81
CA GLU A 210 8.07 -24.23 -2.16
C GLU A 210 8.83 -23.20 -3.02
N ARG A 211 10.12 -23.00 -2.78
CA ARG A 211 10.96 -22.08 -3.55
C ARG A 211 11.14 -22.57 -4.99
N VAL A 212 11.28 -23.88 -5.16
CA VAL A 212 11.41 -24.54 -6.47
C VAL A 212 10.09 -24.46 -7.24
N LEU A 213 8.96 -24.73 -6.58
CA LEU A 213 7.64 -24.60 -7.19
C LEU A 213 7.35 -23.15 -7.64
N ARG A 214 7.70 -22.15 -6.84
CA ARG A 214 7.59 -20.74 -7.21
C ARG A 214 8.51 -20.37 -8.37
N ALA A 215 9.74 -20.88 -8.40
CA ALA A 215 10.66 -20.65 -9.52
C ALA A 215 10.12 -21.25 -10.81
N ALA A 216 9.58 -22.48 -10.74
CA ALA A 216 8.95 -23.15 -11.89
C ALA A 216 7.75 -22.35 -12.40
N GLN A 217 6.90 -21.86 -11.52
CA GLN A 217 5.76 -21.02 -11.87
C GLN A 217 6.20 -19.75 -12.62
N VAL A 218 7.20 -19.03 -12.11
CA VAL A 218 7.75 -17.84 -12.78
C VAL A 218 8.29 -18.17 -14.18
N LEU A 219 9.02 -19.29 -14.33
CA LEU A 219 9.56 -19.68 -15.62
C LEU A 219 8.47 -20.00 -16.65
N LEU A 220 7.34 -20.60 -16.21
CA LEU A 220 6.19 -20.90 -17.04
C LEU A 220 5.42 -19.63 -17.44
N GLU A 221 5.11 -18.76 -16.47
CA GLU A 221 4.39 -17.51 -16.68
C GLU A 221 5.16 -16.55 -17.60
N GLU A 222 6.48 -16.47 -17.42
CA GLU A 222 7.35 -15.67 -18.27
C GLU A 222 7.69 -16.30 -19.61
N GLY A 223 7.28 -17.55 -19.86
CA GLY A 223 7.55 -18.27 -21.12
C GLY A 223 9.04 -18.56 -21.38
N ILE A 224 9.82 -18.73 -20.31
CA ILE A 224 11.27 -18.94 -20.37
C ILE A 224 11.60 -20.43 -20.54
N ALA A 225 10.83 -21.32 -19.94
CA ALA A 225 11.01 -22.77 -19.99
C ALA A 225 9.66 -23.52 -20.00
N ARG A 226 9.73 -24.84 -20.20
CA ARG A 226 8.58 -25.77 -20.16
C ARG A 226 8.88 -26.91 -19.20
#